data_7f30ba079057320365ba30916d056ab0
#
_entry.id   7f30ba079057320365ba30916d056ab0
#
_cell.length_a   1.000
_cell.length_b   1.000
_cell.length_c   1.000
_cell.angle_alpha   90.00
_cell.angle_beta   90.00
_cell.angle_gamma   90.00
#
_symmetry.space_group_name_H-M   'P 1'
#
loop_
_entity.id
_entity.type
_entity.pdbx_description
1 polymer ?
#
loop_
_entity_poly.entity_id
_entity_poly.type
_entity_poly.pdbx_seq_one_letter_code
_entity_poly.pdbx_strand_id
1 'polypeptide(L)'
;MKDKNIKVILVEDDPFWQKNISMYIEKEADDIEVIKIVDSKEKVLEIVENESQIDIVLMDINLTAANLDGIEIIEILSKQKIKAIALTSINEQDVIVESFESGAVNYINKSSIYDIILAIREAVEGRNQIHSDAAGALLGKMREEKKLRSLTSSEREVYNLEKKGYKKRDIAEHLYKTIDTIKKHSRSWRRKLNA
;
A
#
# COMPACT_ATOMS: atom_id res chain seq x y z
N MET A 1 11.19 -11.82 -32.73
CA MET A 1 10.52 -10.58 -32.29
C MET A 1 11.38 -10.08 -31.15
N LYS A 2 11.86 -8.83 -31.15
CA LYS A 2 12.49 -8.27 -29.95
C LYS A 2 11.39 -8.21 -28.89
N ASP A 3 11.56 -8.92 -27.80
CA ASP A 3 10.64 -8.81 -26.69
C ASP A 3 10.62 -7.32 -26.26
N LYS A 4 9.43 -6.79 -26.11
CA LYS A 4 9.24 -5.39 -25.69
C LYS A 4 9.77 -5.25 -24.28
N ASN A 5 10.79 -4.42 -24.06
CA ASN A 5 11.32 -4.16 -22.72
C ASN A 5 10.22 -3.61 -21.82
N ILE A 6 10.12 -4.13 -20.62
CA ILE A 6 9.23 -3.60 -19.58
C ILE A 6 9.78 -2.26 -19.10
N LYS A 7 8.99 -1.20 -19.26
CA LYS A 7 9.40 0.17 -18.90
C LYS A 7 9.01 0.51 -17.46
N VAL A 8 10.01 0.74 -16.66
CA VAL A 8 9.90 0.99 -15.22
C VAL A 8 10.24 2.46 -14.90
N ILE A 9 9.43 3.08 -14.06
CA ILE A 9 9.79 4.31 -13.36
C ILE A 9 10.15 3.94 -11.92
N LEU A 10 11.30 4.41 -11.44
CA LEU A 10 11.71 4.29 -10.04
C LEU A 10 11.46 5.62 -9.34
N VAL A 11 10.64 5.61 -8.29
CA VAL A 11 10.35 6.77 -7.44
C VAL A 11 10.99 6.49 -6.07
N GLU A 12 12.05 7.23 -5.77
CA GLU A 12 12.91 6.99 -4.61
C GLU A 12 13.68 8.29 -4.31
N ASP A 13 13.72 8.76 -3.07
CA ASP A 13 14.43 9.99 -2.68
C ASP A 13 15.89 9.73 -2.23
N ASP A 14 16.19 8.50 -1.75
CA ASP A 14 17.53 8.14 -1.30
C ASP A 14 18.43 7.73 -2.49
N PRO A 15 19.52 8.51 -2.79
CA PRO A 15 20.44 8.19 -3.87
C PRO A 15 21.10 6.81 -3.75
N PHE A 16 21.27 6.29 -2.54
CA PHE A 16 21.80 4.95 -2.32
C PHE A 16 20.85 3.88 -2.89
N TRP A 17 19.55 3.99 -2.59
CA TRP A 17 18.56 3.06 -3.10
C TRP A 17 18.29 3.25 -4.59
N GLN A 18 18.25 4.49 -5.09
CA GLN A 18 18.14 4.76 -6.53
C GLN A 18 19.21 4.00 -7.31
N LYS A 19 20.48 4.13 -6.87
CA LYS A 19 21.62 3.48 -7.52
C LYS A 19 21.55 1.94 -7.40
N ASN A 20 21.29 1.41 -6.20
CA ASN A 20 21.33 -0.04 -5.99
C ASN A 20 20.20 -0.75 -6.74
N ILE A 21 18.98 -0.18 -6.73
CA ILE A 21 17.83 -0.76 -7.43
C ILE A 21 18.04 -0.73 -8.94
N SER A 22 18.44 0.43 -9.50
CA SER A 22 18.65 0.56 -10.94
C SER A 22 19.78 -0.35 -11.45
N MET A 23 20.93 -0.37 -10.74
CA MET A 23 22.05 -1.25 -11.11
C MET A 23 21.69 -2.75 -11.01
N TYR A 24 20.89 -3.13 -9.99
CA TYR A 24 20.45 -4.52 -9.85
C TYR A 24 19.56 -4.93 -11.01
N ILE A 25 18.56 -4.10 -11.37
CA ILE A 25 17.68 -4.37 -12.51
C ILE A 25 18.48 -4.43 -13.81
N GLU A 26 19.33 -3.44 -14.08
CA GLU A 26 20.16 -3.38 -15.29
C GLU A 26 21.07 -4.60 -15.46
N LYS A 27 21.63 -5.11 -14.34
CA LYS A 27 22.55 -6.25 -14.36
C LYS A 27 21.86 -7.60 -14.53
N GLU A 28 20.68 -7.76 -13.92
CA GLU A 28 20.05 -9.08 -13.78
C GLU A 28 18.83 -9.28 -14.72
N ALA A 29 18.42 -8.25 -15.50
CA ALA A 29 17.24 -8.32 -16.36
C ALA A 29 17.40 -7.54 -17.67
N ASP A 30 17.66 -8.25 -18.77
CA ASP A 30 17.78 -7.67 -20.11
C ASP A 30 16.43 -7.24 -20.71
N ASP A 31 15.31 -7.66 -20.10
CA ASP A 31 13.93 -7.40 -20.53
C ASP A 31 13.25 -6.27 -19.76
N ILE A 32 13.95 -5.64 -18.79
CA ILE A 32 13.42 -4.55 -17.96
C ILE A 32 14.32 -3.33 -18.11
N GLU A 33 13.70 -2.17 -18.35
CA GLU A 33 14.39 -0.90 -18.52
C GLU A 33 13.87 0.13 -17.51
N VAL A 34 14.73 0.65 -16.65
CA VAL A 34 14.43 1.79 -15.79
C VAL A 34 14.55 3.07 -16.63
N ILE A 35 13.43 3.53 -17.16
CA ILE A 35 13.39 4.67 -18.10
C ILE A 35 13.55 6.02 -17.40
N LYS A 36 13.15 6.12 -16.13
CA LYS A 36 13.25 7.33 -15.30
C LYS A 36 13.48 6.96 -13.84
N ILE A 37 14.27 7.79 -13.16
CA ILE A 37 14.42 7.79 -11.69
C ILE A 37 14.03 9.18 -11.22
N VAL A 38 13.11 9.27 -10.27
CA VAL A 38 12.60 10.52 -9.69
C VAL A 38 12.53 10.43 -8.17
N ASP A 39 12.58 11.58 -7.52
CA ASP A 39 12.75 11.71 -6.08
C ASP A 39 11.58 12.42 -5.39
N SER A 40 10.50 12.77 -6.14
CA SER A 40 9.38 13.50 -5.58
C SER A 40 8.05 13.21 -6.29
N LYS A 41 6.95 13.51 -5.57
CA LYS A 41 5.58 13.39 -6.06
C LYS A 41 5.34 14.21 -7.33
N GLU A 42 5.80 15.46 -7.35
CA GLU A 42 5.59 16.37 -8.47
C GLU A 42 6.20 15.80 -9.76
N LYS A 43 7.45 15.31 -9.65
CA LYS A 43 8.18 14.76 -10.80
C LYS A 43 7.52 13.50 -11.37
N VAL A 44 7.06 12.58 -10.51
CA VAL A 44 6.39 11.37 -11.01
C VAL A 44 5.06 11.69 -11.69
N LEU A 45 4.28 12.63 -11.14
CA LEU A 45 3.01 13.04 -11.75
C LEU A 45 3.22 13.72 -13.10
N GLU A 46 4.22 14.61 -13.21
CA GLU A 46 4.60 15.24 -14.49
C GLU A 46 4.98 14.20 -15.55
N ILE A 47 5.76 13.17 -15.18
CA ILE A 47 6.16 12.11 -16.12
C ILE A 47 4.94 11.29 -16.56
N VAL A 48 4.09 10.91 -15.63
CA VAL A 48 2.90 10.08 -15.91
C VAL A 48 1.91 10.80 -16.84
N GLU A 49 1.82 12.13 -16.77
CA GLU A 49 0.99 12.91 -17.68
C GLU A 49 1.56 13.00 -19.10
N ASN A 50 2.89 12.96 -19.25
CA ASN A 50 3.58 13.19 -20.52
C ASN A 50 4.10 11.90 -21.19
N GLU A 51 4.29 10.82 -20.42
CA GLU A 51 4.85 9.55 -20.91
C GLU A 51 3.73 8.52 -21.16
N SER A 52 3.55 8.12 -22.40
CA SER A 52 2.47 7.20 -22.81
C SER A 52 2.79 5.72 -22.66
N GLN A 53 4.04 5.37 -22.30
CA GLN A 53 4.49 3.98 -22.29
C GLN A 53 5.20 3.63 -20.98
N ILE A 54 4.41 3.60 -19.89
CA ILE A 54 4.87 3.14 -18.57
C ILE A 54 4.18 1.81 -18.30
N ASP A 55 4.94 0.73 -18.11
CA ASP A 55 4.38 -0.57 -17.77
C ASP A 55 4.19 -0.72 -16.25
N ILE A 56 5.10 -0.14 -15.43
CA ILE A 56 5.03 -0.22 -13.98
C ILE A 56 5.84 0.88 -13.27
N VAL A 57 5.41 1.26 -12.08
CA VAL A 57 6.11 2.18 -11.19
C VAL A 57 6.58 1.43 -9.94
N LEU A 58 7.86 1.55 -9.61
CA LEU A 58 8.41 1.16 -8.32
C LEU A 58 8.34 2.38 -7.41
N MET A 59 7.57 2.29 -6.33
CA MET A 59 7.22 3.44 -5.51
C MET A 59 7.75 3.28 -4.09
N ASP A 60 8.70 4.11 -3.68
CA ASP A 60 8.95 4.24 -2.25
C ASP A 60 7.74 4.89 -1.56
N ILE A 61 7.35 4.32 -0.44
CA ILE A 61 6.26 4.85 0.38
C ILE A 61 6.68 6.12 1.10
N ASN A 62 7.94 6.24 1.51
CA ASN A 62 8.50 7.38 2.23
C ASN A 62 9.36 8.25 1.32
N LEU A 63 8.75 9.13 0.54
CA LEU A 63 9.49 10.10 -0.28
C LEU A 63 9.91 11.36 0.50
N THR A 64 9.34 11.58 1.68
CA THR A 64 9.72 12.66 2.59
C THR A 64 9.75 12.14 4.00
N ALA A 65 10.69 12.60 4.82
CA ALA A 65 11.06 12.04 6.13
C ALA A 65 9.93 11.89 7.18
N ALA A 66 8.69 12.25 6.87
CA ALA A 66 7.56 12.19 7.78
C ALA A 66 6.21 11.81 7.16
N ASN A 67 6.12 11.58 5.84
CA ASN A 67 4.85 11.39 5.16
C ASN A 67 4.86 10.10 4.31
N LEU A 68 3.76 9.37 4.35
CA LEU A 68 3.50 8.22 3.48
C LEU A 68 3.02 8.69 2.08
N ASP A 69 3.74 9.66 1.49
CA ASP A 69 3.36 10.31 0.23
C ASP A 69 3.25 9.32 -0.94
N GLY A 70 4.04 8.24 -0.89
CA GLY A 70 3.98 7.18 -1.89
C GLY A 70 2.63 6.47 -1.96
N ILE A 71 1.90 6.36 -0.84
CA ILE A 71 0.56 5.76 -0.82
C ILE A 71 -0.44 6.61 -1.61
N GLU A 72 -0.40 7.93 -1.41
CA GLU A 72 -1.25 8.87 -2.16
C GLU A 72 -0.95 8.83 -3.67
N ILE A 73 0.33 8.73 -4.03
CA ILE A 73 0.74 8.60 -5.44
C ILE A 73 0.23 7.28 -6.03
N ILE A 74 0.33 6.16 -5.29
CA ILE A 74 -0.20 4.86 -5.73
C ILE A 74 -1.69 4.95 -6.02
N GLU A 75 -2.47 5.67 -5.20
CA GLU A 75 -3.91 5.87 -5.44
C GLU A 75 -4.16 6.65 -6.74
N ILE A 76 -3.36 7.68 -7.02
CA ILE A 76 -3.46 8.46 -8.27
C ILE A 76 -3.12 7.58 -9.48
N LEU A 77 -2.00 6.82 -9.42
CA LEU A 77 -1.57 5.91 -10.47
C LEU A 77 -2.63 4.83 -10.76
N SER A 78 -3.20 4.26 -9.71
CA SER A 78 -4.26 3.24 -9.81
C SER A 78 -5.49 3.75 -10.54
N LYS A 79 -5.93 5.00 -10.28
CA LYS A 79 -7.04 5.65 -11.00
C LYS A 79 -6.74 5.83 -12.49
N GLN A 80 -5.47 5.99 -12.86
CA GLN A 80 -4.99 6.07 -14.24
C GLN A 80 -4.67 4.69 -14.85
N LYS A 81 -4.92 3.60 -14.11
CA LYS A 81 -4.64 2.21 -14.52
C LYS A 81 -3.13 1.93 -14.71
N ILE A 82 -2.28 2.70 -14.07
CA ILE A 82 -0.84 2.47 -14.03
C ILE A 82 -0.53 1.58 -12.81
N LYS A 83 0.17 0.50 -13.05
CA LYS A 83 0.54 -0.44 -12.00
C LYS A 83 1.65 0.12 -11.13
N ALA A 84 1.56 -0.05 -9.81
CA ALA A 84 2.60 0.34 -8.88
C ALA A 84 2.93 -0.80 -7.90
N ILE A 85 4.21 -1.06 -7.70
CA ILE A 85 4.73 -1.90 -6.61
C ILE A 85 5.24 -0.96 -5.53
N ALA A 86 4.75 -1.11 -4.30
CA ALA A 86 5.32 -0.43 -3.15
C ALA A 86 6.66 -1.08 -2.78
N LEU A 87 7.71 -0.27 -2.72
CA LEU A 87 9.07 -0.70 -2.39
C LEU A 87 9.58 0.18 -1.25
N THR A 88 9.70 -0.35 -0.04
CA THR A 88 10.00 0.46 1.14
C THR A 88 10.69 -0.33 2.23
N SER A 89 11.32 0.36 3.17
CA SER A 89 11.91 -0.24 4.38
C SER A 89 10.89 -0.43 5.54
N ILE A 90 9.66 0.03 5.36
CA ILE A 90 8.61 -0.07 6.39
C ILE A 90 8.04 -1.49 6.41
N ASN A 91 7.80 -2.03 7.62
CA ASN A 91 7.19 -3.35 7.84
C ASN A 91 5.90 -3.27 8.66
N GLU A 92 5.34 -2.08 8.82
CA GLU A 92 4.13 -1.87 9.60
C GLU A 92 2.92 -2.42 8.85
N GLN A 93 2.14 -3.29 9.51
CA GLN A 93 1.01 -3.97 8.89
C GLN A 93 -0.03 -3.02 8.32
N ASP A 94 -0.29 -1.90 9.00
CA ASP A 94 -1.26 -0.92 8.56
C ASP A 94 -0.81 -0.23 7.25
N VAL A 95 0.48 0.08 7.11
CA VAL A 95 1.07 0.67 5.90
C VAL A 95 1.01 -0.30 4.72
N ILE A 96 1.31 -1.59 4.97
CA ILE A 96 1.19 -2.63 3.94
C ILE A 96 -0.26 -2.72 3.44
N VAL A 97 -1.22 -2.80 4.36
CA VAL A 97 -2.64 -2.91 4.01
C VAL A 97 -3.10 -1.66 3.25
N GLU A 98 -2.75 -0.47 3.72
CA GLU A 98 -3.12 0.80 3.10
C GLU A 98 -2.56 0.92 1.68
N SER A 99 -1.33 0.45 1.44
CA SER A 99 -0.74 0.42 0.09
C SER A 99 -1.59 -0.40 -0.89
N PHE A 100 -2.10 -1.56 -0.48
CA PHE A 100 -2.99 -2.37 -1.33
C PHE A 100 -4.40 -1.76 -1.44
N GLU A 101 -4.95 -1.19 -0.38
CA GLU A 101 -6.24 -0.47 -0.41
C GLU A 101 -6.19 0.72 -1.38
N SER A 102 -5.02 1.36 -1.53
CA SER A 102 -4.75 2.45 -2.49
C SER A 102 -4.45 1.96 -3.92
N GLY A 103 -4.30 0.64 -4.12
CA GLY A 103 -4.19 0.05 -5.44
C GLY A 103 -2.79 -0.43 -5.84
N ALA A 104 -1.85 -0.56 -4.90
CA ALA A 104 -0.60 -1.26 -5.16
C ALA A 104 -0.86 -2.68 -5.64
N VAL A 105 -0.16 -3.13 -6.68
CA VAL A 105 -0.28 -4.50 -7.20
C VAL A 105 0.60 -5.48 -6.43
N ASN A 106 1.64 -5.00 -5.76
CA ASN A 106 2.48 -5.77 -4.86
C ASN A 106 3.18 -4.84 -3.84
N TYR A 107 3.79 -5.44 -2.83
CA TYR A 107 4.57 -4.76 -1.80
C TYR A 107 5.83 -5.58 -1.53
N ILE A 108 6.99 -4.94 -1.60
CA ILE A 108 8.29 -5.57 -1.36
C ILE A 108 9.07 -4.71 -0.36
N ASN A 109 9.60 -5.33 0.68
CA ASN A 109 10.54 -4.66 1.56
C ASN A 109 11.89 -4.49 0.85
N LYS A 110 12.56 -3.36 1.04
CA LYS A 110 13.89 -3.10 0.46
C LYS A 110 14.95 -4.15 0.88
N SER A 111 14.74 -4.87 1.97
CA SER A 111 15.57 -6.02 2.35
C SER A 111 15.39 -7.23 1.42
N SER A 112 14.26 -7.32 0.73
CA SER A 112 13.91 -8.38 -0.24
C SER A 112 14.11 -7.92 -1.70
N ILE A 113 15.03 -7.00 -1.96
CA ILE A 113 15.24 -6.38 -3.27
C ILE A 113 15.51 -7.38 -4.40
N TYR A 114 16.08 -8.54 -4.08
CA TYR A 114 16.37 -9.59 -5.06
C TYR A 114 15.12 -10.21 -5.70
N ASP A 115 13.95 -10.01 -5.11
CA ASP A 115 12.68 -10.54 -5.64
C ASP A 115 11.98 -9.54 -6.58
N ILE A 116 12.52 -8.30 -6.72
CA ILE A 116 11.87 -7.21 -7.46
C ILE A 116 11.67 -7.52 -8.94
N ILE A 117 12.64 -8.19 -9.58
CA ILE A 117 12.58 -8.54 -11.00
C ILE A 117 11.41 -9.48 -11.28
N LEU A 118 11.27 -10.50 -10.44
CA LEU A 118 10.16 -11.44 -10.54
C LEU A 118 8.82 -10.73 -10.34
N ALA A 119 8.73 -9.89 -9.32
CA ALA A 119 7.51 -9.14 -9.02
C ALA A 119 7.11 -8.16 -10.15
N ILE A 120 8.08 -7.51 -10.80
CA ILE A 120 7.84 -6.65 -11.97
C ILE A 120 7.21 -7.47 -13.10
N ARG A 121 7.83 -8.61 -13.47
CA ARG A 121 7.34 -9.47 -14.55
C ARG A 121 5.93 -9.98 -14.27
N GLU A 122 5.70 -10.50 -13.08
CA GLU A 122 4.38 -11.00 -12.66
C GLU A 122 3.31 -9.91 -12.67
N ALA A 123 3.65 -8.72 -12.16
CA ALA A 123 2.74 -7.59 -12.17
C ALA A 123 2.37 -7.16 -13.60
N VAL A 124 3.35 -7.07 -14.51
CA VAL A 124 3.11 -6.69 -15.91
C VAL A 124 2.25 -7.72 -16.62
N GLU A 125 2.49 -9.00 -16.42
CA GLU A 125 1.71 -10.10 -16.98
C GLU A 125 0.31 -10.24 -16.36
N GLY A 126 0.00 -9.50 -15.31
CA GLY A 126 -1.29 -9.57 -14.61
C GLY A 126 -1.43 -10.80 -13.71
N ARG A 127 -0.34 -11.43 -13.36
CA ARG A 127 -0.30 -12.49 -12.34
C ARG A 127 -0.28 -11.82 -10.97
N ASN A 128 -1.40 -11.90 -10.26
CA ASN A 128 -1.55 -11.30 -8.92
C ASN A 128 -0.91 -12.20 -7.85
N GLN A 129 0.40 -12.28 -7.84
CA GLN A 129 1.13 -12.95 -6.76
C GLN A 129 1.49 -11.90 -5.70
N ILE A 130 1.11 -12.17 -4.46
CA ILE A 130 1.43 -11.30 -3.33
C ILE A 130 2.75 -11.78 -2.73
N HIS A 131 3.73 -10.89 -2.63
CA HIS A 131 5.01 -11.18 -2.02
C HIS A 131 4.86 -11.57 -0.55
N SER A 132 5.76 -12.41 -0.05
CA SER A 132 5.75 -12.91 1.33
C SER A 132 5.77 -11.79 2.38
N ASP A 133 6.43 -10.67 2.08
CA ASP A 133 6.49 -9.49 2.96
C ASP A 133 5.10 -8.90 3.26
N ALA A 134 4.15 -9.02 2.33
CA ALA A 134 2.80 -8.50 2.47
C ALA A 134 1.77 -9.54 2.93
N ALA A 135 2.00 -10.82 2.64
CA ALA A 135 1.00 -11.87 2.81
C ALA A 135 0.46 -11.96 4.24
N GLY A 136 1.33 -11.83 5.24
CA GLY A 136 0.95 -11.89 6.66
C GLY A 136 -0.02 -10.76 7.05
N ALA A 137 0.26 -9.52 6.63
CA ALA A 137 -0.55 -8.34 6.93
C ALA A 137 -1.95 -8.45 6.28
N LEU A 138 -1.99 -8.84 5.00
CA LEU A 138 -3.26 -9.01 4.27
C LEU A 138 -4.13 -10.11 4.85
N LEU A 139 -3.55 -11.27 5.17
CA LEU A 139 -4.29 -12.35 5.84
C LEU A 139 -4.79 -11.94 7.22
N GLY A 140 -3.99 -11.16 7.98
CA GLY A 140 -4.40 -10.56 9.25
C GLY A 140 -5.62 -9.67 9.07
N LYS A 141 -5.58 -8.74 8.13
CA LYS A 141 -6.69 -7.84 7.79
C LYS A 141 -7.94 -8.60 7.37
N MET A 142 -7.80 -9.61 6.51
CA MET A 142 -8.94 -10.43 6.07
C MET A 142 -9.61 -11.17 7.25
N ARG A 143 -8.82 -11.68 8.20
CA ARG A 143 -9.33 -12.34 9.41
C ARG A 143 -10.04 -11.33 10.32
N GLU A 144 -9.49 -10.14 10.49
CA GLU A 144 -10.13 -9.06 11.26
C GLU A 144 -11.46 -8.65 10.61
N GLU A 145 -11.47 -8.37 9.32
CA GLU A 145 -12.68 -8.03 8.58
C GLU A 145 -13.76 -9.12 8.67
N LYS A 146 -13.37 -10.40 8.60
CA LYS A 146 -14.28 -11.52 8.81
C LYS A 146 -14.94 -11.48 10.20
N LYS A 147 -14.18 -11.20 11.25
CA LYS A 147 -14.72 -11.05 12.61
C LYS A 147 -15.68 -9.86 12.70
N LEU A 148 -15.31 -8.72 12.09
CA LEU A 148 -16.11 -7.51 12.11
C LEU A 148 -17.44 -7.63 11.37
N ARG A 149 -17.63 -8.61 10.47
CA ARG A 149 -18.92 -8.90 9.80
C ARG A 149 -20.03 -9.29 10.78
N SER A 150 -19.69 -9.77 11.97
CA SER A 150 -20.66 -10.09 13.02
C SER A 150 -21.23 -8.85 13.73
N LEU A 151 -20.62 -7.68 13.51
CA LEU A 151 -21.04 -6.43 14.13
C LEU A 151 -22.10 -5.75 13.28
N THR A 152 -23.08 -5.12 13.95
CA THR A 152 -23.97 -4.17 13.30
C THR A 152 -23.22 -2.89 12.93
N SER A 153 -23.76 -2.07 12.02
CA SER A 153 -23.16 -0.80 11.61
C SER A 153 -22.80 0.09 12.82
N SER A 154 -23.74 0.24 13.77
CA SER A 154 -23.51 1.04 14.97
C SER A 154 -22.45 0.44 15.92
N GLU A 155 -22.37 -0.87 16.03
CA GLU A 155 -21.31 -1.52 16.81
C GLU A 155 -19.95 -1.34 16.14
N ARG A 156 -19.89 -1.40 14.79
CA ARG A 156 -18.67 -1.21 14.00
C ARG A 156 -18.17 0.23 14.09
N GLU A 157 -19.07 1.22 14.02
CA GLU A 157 -18.70 2.64 14.23
C GLU A 157 -18.06 2.86 15.61
N VAL A 158 -18.69 2.35 16.67
CA VAL A 158 -18.15 2.47 18.03
C VAL A 158 -16.83 1.70 18.17
N TYR A 159 -16.71 0.50 17.60
CA TYR A 159 -15.47 -0.27 17.57
C TYR A 159 -14.32 0.52 16.92
N ASN A 160 -14.55 1.06 15.73
CA ASN A 160 -13.54 1.81 14.97
C ASN A 160 -13.05 3.05 15.73
N LEU A 161 -13.95 3.79 16.37
CA LEU A 161 -13.58 4.97 17.16
C LEU A 161 -12.84 4.58 18.46
N GLU A 162 -13.24 3.50 19.14
CA GLU A 162 -12.51 2.97 20.31
C GLU A 162 -11.09 2.47 19.91
N LYS A 163 -10.94 1.82 18.76
CA LYS A 163 -9.63 1.41 18.20
C LYS A 163 -8.71 2.62 17.94
N LYS A 164 -9.27 3.73 17.46
CA LYS A 164 -8.55 5.00 17.27
C LYS A 164 -8.24 5.73 18.58
N GLY A 165 -8.59 5.17 19.74
CA GLY A 165 -8.30 5.72 21.07
C GLY A 165 -9.29 6.76 21.58
N TYR A 166 -10.41 6.99 20.88
CA TYR A 166 -11.44 7.91 21.36
C TYR A 166 -12.09 7.43 22.65
N LYS A 167 -12.31 8.33 23.61
CA LYS A 167 -13.04 8.01 24.85
C LYS A 167 -14.54 7.96 24.56
N LYS A 168 -15.28 7.16 25.34
CA LYS A 168 -16.73 6.97 25.16
C LYS A 168 -17.56 8.26 25.17
N ARG A 169 -17.09 9.31 25.84
CA ARG A 169 -17.73 10.63 25.85
C ARG A 169 -17.58 11.27 24.47
N ASP A 170 -16.38 11.29 23.93
CA ASP A 170 -16.06 11.88 22.63
C ASP A 170 -16.79 11.14 21.51
N ILE A 171 -16.89 9.80 21.61
CA ILE A 171 -17.65 8.96 20.68
C ILE A 171 -19.15 9.30 20.74
N ALA A 172 -19.69 9.55 21.94
CA ALA A 172 -21.09 9.91 22.13
C ALA A 172 -21.41 11.24 21.43
N GLU A 173 -20.54 12.23 21.59
CA GLU A 173 -20.65 13.53 20.92
C GLU A 173 -20.51 13.39 19.39
N HIS A 174 -19.48 12.65 18.94
CA HIS A 174 -19.20 12.45 17.51
C HIS A 174 -20.34 11.74 16.76
N LEU A 175 -20.98 10.75 17.40
CA LEU A 175 -22.07 9.97 16.81
C LEU A 175 -23.47 10.51 17.16
N TYR A 176 -23.58 11.65 17.86
CA TYR A 176 -24.84 12.22 18.34
C TYR A 176 -25.70 11.20 19.09
N LYS A 177 -25.07 10.39 19.97
CA LYS A 177 -25.69 9.36 20.79
C LYS A 177 -25.44 9.59 22.29
N THR A 178 -26.23 8.96 23.14
CA THR A 178 -25.97 9.01 24.59
C THR A 178 -24.78 8.13 24.98
N ILE A 179 -24.08 8.51 26.06
CA ILE A 179 -22.95 7.70 26.60
C ILE A 179 -23.40 6.27 26.92
N ASP A 180 -24.65 6.09 27.40
CA ASP A 180 -25.17 4.76 27.72
C ASP A 180 -25.40 3.90 26.47
N THR A 181 -25.84 4.52 25.38
CA THR A 181 -25.90 3.85 24.05
C THR A 181 -24.51 3.39 23.62
N ILE A 182 -23.50 4.23 23.72
CA ILE A 182 -22.12 3.86 23.39
C ILE A 182 -21.61 2.70 24.29
N LYS A 183 -21.85 2.77 25.59
CA LYS A 183 -21.51 1.67 26.52
C LYS A 183 -22.18 0.34 26.14
N LYS A 184 -23.45 0.39 25.71
CA LYS A 184 -24.21 -0.79 25.25
C LYS A 184 -23.57 -1.39 24.00
N HIS A 185 -23.26 -0.56 23.00
CA HIS A 185 -22.56 -1.02 21.79
C HIS A 185 -21.16 -1.56 22.10
N SER A 186 -20.39 -0.89 22.98
CA SER A 186 -19.07 -1.36 23.41
C SER A 186 -19.12 -2.75 24.09
N ARG A 187 -20.10 -3.00 24.94
CA ARG A 187 -20.28 -4.32 25.57
C ARG A 187 -20.69 -5.39 24.56
N SER A 188 -21.55 -5.01 23.62
CA SER A 188 -22.07 -5.94 22.61
C SER A 188 -20.98 -6.38 21.65
N TRP A 189 -20.23 -5.46 21.05
CA TRP A 189 -19.17 -5.82 20.12
C TRP A 189 -18.05 -6.64 20.78
N ARG A 190 -17.66 -6.31 22.03
CA ARG A 190 -16.66 -7.11 22.76
C ARG A 190 -17.12 -8.53 22.97
N ARG A 191 -18.40 -8.76 23.32
CA ARG A 191 -18.96 -10.11 23.46
C ARG A 191 -18.91 -10.87 22.14
N LYS A 192 -19.23 -10.23 21.00
CA LYS A 192 -19.26 -10.86 19.68
C LYS A 192 -17.85 -11.19 19.15
N LEU A 193 -16.85 -10.35 19.44
CA LEU A 193 -15.47 -10.57 18.94
C LEU A 193 -14.65 -11.50 19.84
N ASN A 194 -15.03 -11.67 21.13
CA ASN A 194 -14.35 -12.53 22.09
C ASN A 194 -15.05 -13.89 22.27
N ALA A 195 -16.12 -14.15 21.51
CA ALA A 195 -16.80 -15.43 21.44
C ALA A 195 -16.22 -16.28 20.29
#